data_9882309451429b8f59ae10e98426827d
#
_entry.id   9882309451429b8f59ae10e98426827d
#
_cell.length_a   1.000
_cell.length_b   1.000
_cell.length_c   1.000
_cell.angle_alpha   90.00
_cell.angle_beta   90.00
_cell.angle_gamma   90.00
#
_symmetry.space_group_name_H-M   'P 1'
#
loop_
_entity.id
_entity.type
_entity.pdbx_description
1 polymer ?
#
loop_
_entity_poly.entity_id
_entity_poly.type
_entity_poly.pdbx_seq_one_letter_code
_entity_poly.pdbx_strand_id
1 'polypeptide(L)'
;MNEKATLTKYAVTCDKFEPINPYPWNPAPNNEFFEAHFIVENLRDDTLEFEADVTCIADGYQCKEPITPNAMGEELKYTYINKGLKTQGSLCFQVPTDAKEVIIKVGEYIEIKVR
;
A
#
# COMPACT_ATOMS: atom_id res chain seq x y z
N MET A 1 -7.51 8.09 5.88
CA MET A 1 -6.11 7.69 5.91
C MET A 1 -5.62 7.68 7.33
N ASN A 2 -4.52 7.04 7.64
CA ASN A 2 -4.00 6.79 8.99
C ASN A 2 -4.86 5.87 9.84
N GLU A 3 -5.85 5.24 9.24
CA GLU A 3 -6.65 4.24 9.93
C GLU A 3 -5.87 2.93 10.03
N LYS A 4 -6.02 2.27 11.18
CA LYS A 4 -5.44 0.94 11.38
C LYS A 4 -6.49 -0.11 11.09
N ALA A 5 -6.32 -0.84 9.99
CA ALA A 5 -7.18 -1.96 9.65
C ALA A 5 -6.59 -3.25 10.21
N THR A 6 -7.38 -4.04 10.92
CA THR A 6 -6.90 -5.17 11.70
C THR A 6 -7.64 -6.45 11.34
N LEU A 7 -6.88 -7.54 11.19
CA LEU A 7 -7.35 -8.91 11.20
C LEU A 7 -6.76 -9.62 12.42
N THR A 8 -7.22 -10.86 12.69
CA THR A 8 -6.68 -11.67 13.78
C THR A 8 -5.19 -11.95 13.63
N LYS A 9 -4.67 -11.88 12.41
CA LYS A 9 -3.28 -12.23 12.10
C LYS A 9 -2.35 -11.03 12.13
N TYR A 10 -2.80 -9.86 11.63
CA TYR A 10 -1.95 -8.68 11.52
C TYR A 10 -2.78 -7.42 11.38
N ALA A 11 -2.13 -6.29 11.62
CA ALA A 11 -2.71 -4.97 11.44
C ALA A 11 -1.91 -4.19 10.41
N VAL A 12 -2.61 -3.41 9.57
CA VAL A 12 -1.98 -2.58 8.55
C VAL A 12 -2.40 -1.13 8.75
N THR A 13 -1.43 -0.25 8.78
CA THR A 13 -1.66 1.20 8.79
C THR A 13 -1.07 1.79 7.52
N CYS A 14 -1.86 2.57 6.79
CA CYS A 14 -1.35 3.40 5.70
C CYS A 14 -1.24 4.82 6.26
N ASP A 15 -0.02 5.27 6.55
CA ASP A 15 0.23 6.56 7.18
C ASP A 15 0.64 7.65 6.21
N LYS A 16 0.73 7.31 4.91
CA LYS A 16 1.09 8.28 3.88
C LYS A 16 0.48 7.83 2.56
N PHE A 17 -0.19 8.75 1.88
CA PHE A 17 -0.66 8.55 0.50
C PHE A 17 -0.52 9.89 -0.21
N GLU A 18 0.62 10.10 -0.88
CA GLU A 18 1.01 11.40 -1.42
C GLU A 18 1.44 11.29 -2.88
N PRO A 19 1.14 12.32 -3.69
CA PRO A 19 1.65 12.35 -5.06
C PRO A 19 3.18 12.41 -5.06
N ILE A 20 3.79 11.69 -5.99
CA ILE A 20 5.23 11.75 -6.22
C ILE A 20 5.51 11.90 -7.72
N ASN A 21 6.69 12.40 -8.04
CA ASN A 21 7.15 12.51 -9.41
C ASN A 21 8.42 11.67 -9.58
N PRO A 22 8.27 10.36 -9.82
CA PRO A 22 9.41 9.43 -9.85
C PRO A 22 10.11 9.48 -11.22
N TYR A 23 10.75 10.58 -11.54
CA TYR A 23 11.53 10.72 -12.78
C TYR A 23 12.51 9.53 -12.92
N PRO A 24 12.67 8.93 -14.10
CA PRO A 24 12.10 9.34 -15.41
C PRO A 24 10.73 8.73 -15.73
N TRP A 25 10.03 8.16 -14.77
CA TRP A 25 8.72 7.55 -14.95
C TRP A 25 7.68 8.63 -15.21
N ASN A 26 6.84 8.44 -16.23
CA ASN A 26 5.73 9.34 -16.51
C ASN A 26 4.42 8.58 -16.38
N PRO A 27 3.40 9.16 -15.74
CA PRO A 27 2.09 8.51 -15.65
C PRO A 27 1.39 8.54 -17.00
N ALA A 28 0.43 7.64 -17.19
CA ALA A 28 -0.48 7.70 -18.33
C ALA A 28 -1.28 9.01 -18.29
N PRO A 29 -1.82 9.49 -19.44
CA PRO A 29 -2.65 10.70 -19.44
C PRO A 29 -3.77 10.63 -18.41
N ASN A 30 -4.01 11.74 -17.72
CA ASN A 30 -5.04 11.87 -16.67
C ASN A 30 -4.81 10.96 -15.47
N ASN A 31 -3.58 10.54 -15.26
CA ASN A 31 -3.18 9.75 -14.10
C ASN A 31 -2.03 10.43 -13.37
N GLU A 32 -1.81 10.00 -12.15
CA GLU A 32 -0.80 10.55 -11.27
C GLU A 32 -0.21 9.42 -10.44
N PHE A 33 1.09 9.49 -10.12
CA PHE A 33 1.71 8.52 -9.23
C PHE A 33 1.57 8.96 -7.78
N PHE A 34 1.21 8.01 -6.92
CA PHE A 34 1.14 8.20 -5.48
C PHE A 34 2.02 7.20 -4.76
N GLU A 35 2.74 7.68 -3.75
CA GLU A 35 3.43 6.81 -2.82
C GLU A 35 2.54 6.53 -1.62
N ALA A 36 2.27 5.24 -1.36
CA ALA A 36 1.57 4.79 -0.17
C ALA A 36 2.59 4.13 0.76
N HIS A 37 2.67 4.59 2.00
CA HIS A 37 3.55 4.00 3.00
C HIS A 37 2.72 3.21 4.00
N PHE A 38 3.19 2.00 4.32
CA PHE A 38 2.48 1.06 5.18
C PHE A 38 3.33 0.63 6.36
N ILE A 39 2.66 0.40 7.48
CA ILE A 39 3.24 -0.27 8.64
C ILE A 39 2.41 -1.53 8.85
N VAL A 40 3.07 -2.69 8.91
CA VAL A 40 2.42 -3.99 9.11
C VAL A 40 2.91 -4.59 10.41
N GLU A 41 1.97 -4.86 11.31
CA GLU A 41 2.25 -5.36 12.65
C GLU A 41 1.78 -6.80 12.79
N ASN A 42 2.67 -7.69 13.26
CA ASN A 42 2.31 -9.09 13.52
C ASN A 42 1.57 -9.18 14.85
N LEU A 43 0.31 -9.64 14.80
CA LEU A 43 -0.54 -9.85 15.98
C LEU A 43 -0.65 -11.33 16.36
N ARG A 44 0.10 -12.20 15.69
CA ARG A 44 0.11 -13.63 15.98
C ARG A 44 1.05 -13.94 17.12
N ASP A 45 0.88 -15.13 17.70
CA ASP A 45 1.81 -15.65 18.73
C ASP A 45 3.03 -16.34 18.12
N ASP A 46 3.17 -16.31 16.82
CA ASP A 46 4.28 -16.92 16.08
C ASP A 46 4.71 -16.00 14.93
N THR A 47 5.66 -16.44 14.12
CA THR A 47 6.12 -15.68 12.96
C THR A 47 5.01 -15.58 11.90
N LEU A 48 4.81 -14.39 11.36
CA LEU A 48 3.86 -14.11 10.28
C LEU A 48 4.60 -14.09 8.94
N GLU A 49 4.10 -14.85 7.99
CA GLU A 49 4.53 -14.74 6.61
C GLU A 49 3.66 -13.67 5.94
N PHE A 50 4.25 -12.52 5.62
CA PHE A 50 3.53 -11.42 4.98
C PHE A 50 3.85 -11.41 3.48
N GLU A 51 2.84 -11.63 2.66
CA GLU A 51 3.01 -11.80 1.21
C GLU A 51 3.04 -10.49 0.43
N ALA A 52 2.72 -9.37 1.06
CA ALA A 52 2.69 -8.04 0.43
C ALA A 52 1.77 -7.99 -0.80
N ASP A 53 0.65 -8.70 -0.72
CA ASP A 53 -0.36 -8.69 -1.78
C ASP A 53 -1.24 -7.45 -1.61
N VAL A 54 -0.94 -6.40 -2.37
CA VAL A 54 -1.57 -5.09 -2.23
C VAL A 54 -2.13 -4.63 -3.57
N THR A 55 -3.40 -4.23 -3.57
CA THR A 55 -4.12 -3.77 -4.75
C THR A 55 -4.70 -2.39 -4.49
N CYS A 56 -4.56 -1.49 -5.46
CA CYS A 56 -5.20 -0.18 -5.43
C CYS A 56 -6.46 -0.20 -6.29
N ILE A 57 -7.57 0.32 -5.75
CA ILE A 57 -8.87 0.34 -6.43
C ILE A 57 -9.35 1.78 -6.46
N ALA A 58 -9.57 2.32 -7.66
CA ALA A 58 -10.04 3.69 -7.87
C ALA A 58 -11.43 3.66 -8.48
N ASP A 59 -12.43 4.21 -7.78
CA ASP A 59 -13.84 4.25 -8.22
C ASP A 59 -14.35 2.88 -8.66
N GLY A 60 -13.95 1.80 -7.96
CA GLY A 60 -14.35 0.45 -8.27
C GLY A 60 -13.51 -0.28 -9.32
N TYR A 61 -12.54 0.40 -9.91
CA TYR A 61 -11.65 -0.20 -10.92
C TYR A 61 -10.27 -0.47 -10.34
N GLN A 62 -9.73 -1.64 -10.63
CA GLN A 62 -8.38 -2.00 -10.21
C GLN A 62 -7.37 -1.16 -10.98
N CYS A 63 -6.47 -0.50 -10.25
CA CYS A 63 -5.34 0.20 -10.84
C CYS A 63 -4.29 -0.80 -11.31
N LYS A 64 -3.35 -0.31 -12.13
CA LYS A 64 -2.22 -1.14 -12.55
C LYS A 64 -1.38 -1.55 -11.34
N GLU A 65 -0.61 -2.63 -11.50
CA GLU A 65 0.31 -3.09 -10.47
C GLU A 65 1.25 -1.97 -10.05
N PRO A 66 1.64 -1.93 -8.76
CA PRO A 66 2.55 -0.90 -8.28
C PRO A 66 3.93 -0.99 -8.94
N ILE A 67 4.59 0.15 -9.06
CA ILE A 67 5.98 0.23 -9.51
C ILE A 67 6.88 0.56 -8.32
N THR A 68 8.18 0.35 -8.48
CA THR A 68 9.16 0.59 -7.42
C THR A 68 10.25 1.54 -7.88
N PRO A 69 9.92 2.84 -8.07
CA PRO A 69 10.91 3.82 -8.50
C PRO A 69 11.92 4.13 -7.40
N ASN A 70 13.14 4.50 -7.80
CA ASN A 70 14.20 4.84 -6.85
C ASN A 70 13.89 6.07 -6.00
N ALA A 71 13.00 6.96 -6.50
CA ALA A 71 12.61 8.17 -5.77
C ALA A 71 11.68 7.88 -4.59
N MET A 72 11.16 6.68 -4.50
CA MET A 72 10.27 6.23 -3.43
C MET A 72 11.10 5.75 -2.24
N GLY A 73 10.49 5.72 -1.06
CA GLY A 73 11.08 5.06 0.09
C GLY A 73 11.25 3.56 -0.13
N GLU A 74 11.75 2.87 0.88
CA GLU A 74 12.00 1.43 0.79
C GLU A 74 10.71 0.67 0.47
N GLU A 75 10.80 -0.29 -0.45
CA GLU A 75 9.66 -1.05 -0.94
C GLU A 75 9.06 -1.95 0.14
N LEU A 76 7.73 -1.94 0.24
CA LEU A 76 6.99 -2.95 0.99
C LEU A 76 7.03 -4.26 0.19
N LYS A 77 7.61 -5.29 0.77
CA LYS A 77 7.83 -6.55 0.05
C LYS A 77 7.56 -7.75 0.94
N TYR A 78 7.49 -8.91 0.32
CA TYR A 78 7.38 -10.19 1.01
C TYR A 78 8.43 -10.29 2.11
N THR A 79 8.00 -10.64 3.32
CA THR A 79 8.90 -10.81 4.44
C THR A 79 8.26 -11.66 5.53
N TYR A 80 9.10 -12.18 6.40
CA TYR A 80 8.67 -12.82 7.65
C TYR A 80 8.79 -11.79 8.78
N ILE A 81 7.71 -11.63 9.54
CA ILE A 81 7.68 -10.71 10.68
C ILE A 81 7.60 -11.54 11.95
N ASN A 82 8.63 -11.46 12.78
CA ASN A 82 8.67 -12.23 14.02
C ASN A 82 7.60 -11.74 15.00
N LYS A 83 7.24 -12.62 15.93
CA LYS A 83 6.24 -12.32 16.96
C LYS A 83 6.52 -10.98 17.66
N GLY A 84 5.50 -10.15 17.76
CA GLY A 84 5.60 -8.86 18.45
C GLY A 84 6.29 -7.76 17.67
N LEU A 85 6.73 -8.03 16.44
CA LEU A 85 7.44 -7.05 15.63
C LEU A 85 6.55 -6.52 14.49
N LYS A 86 7.07 -5.55 13.78
CA LYS A 86 6.41 -4.95 12.62
C LYS A 86 7.43 -4.63 11.54
N THR A 87 6.93 -4.50 10.31
CA THR A 87 7.71 -4.05 9.16
C THR A 87 7.05 -2.83 8.54
N GLN A 88 7.77 -2.15 7.67
CA GLN A 88 7.24 -1.01 6.96
C GLN A 88 7.82 -0.94 5.56
N GLY A 89 7.12 -0.22 4.69
CA GLY A 89 7.59 0.00 3.34
C GLY A 89 6.55 0.74 2.53
N SER A 90 6.95 1.14 1.32
CA SER A 90 6.13 1.93 0.42
C SER A 90 5.87 1.19 -0.87
N LEU A 91 4.75 1.54 -1.51
CA LEU A 91 4.42 1.12 -2.88
C LEU A 91 3.99 2.35 -3.65
N CYS A 92 4.27 2.38 -4.96
CA CYS A 92 3.89 3.47 -5.83
C CYS A 92 2.78 3.01 -6.77
N PHE A 93 1.62 3.64 -6.67
CA PHE A 93 0.47 3.34 -7.52
C PHE A 93 0.20 4.47 -8.49
N GLN A 94 -0.27 4.10 -9.69
CA GLN A 94 -0.77 5.04 -10.67
C GLN A 94 -2.29 5.13 -10.53
N VAL A 95 -2.79 6.34 -10.24
CA VAL A 95 -4.20 6.57 -9.92
C VAL A 95 -4.76 7.66 -10.84
N PRO A 96 -5.99 7.48 -11.40
CA PRO A 96 -6.63 8.55 -12.15
C PRO A 96 -6.76 9.83 -11.32
N THR A 97 -6.42 10.98 -11.89
CA THR A 97 -6.42 12.25 -11.17
C THR A 97 -7.82 12.66 -10.69
N ASP A 98 -8.87 12.21 -11.39
CA ASP A 98 -10.25 12.53 -11.07
C ASP A 98 -10.96 11.45 -10.23
N ALA A 99 -10.24 10.46 -9.76
CA ALA A 99 -10.83 9.41 -8.92
C ALA A 99 -11.41 10.02 -7.64
N LYS A 100 -12.67 9.70 -7.37
CA LYS A 100 -13.38 10.21 -6.19
C LYS A 100 -13.12 9.35 -4.96
N GLU A 101 -12.94 8.06 -5.15
CA GLU A 101 -12.68 7.12 -4.08
C GLU A 101 -11.47 6.27 -4.44
N VAL A 102 -10.53 6.13 -3.50
CA VAL A 102 -9.37 5.26 -3.67
C VAL A 102 -9.26 4.38 -2.43
N ILE A 103 -9.25 3.08 -2.65
CA ILE A 103 -9.14 2.07 -1.60
C ILE A 103 -7.88 1.24 -1.87
N ILE A 104 -7.10 1.02 -0.83
CA ILE A 104 -5.97 0.09 -0.86
C ILE A 104 -6.43 -1.21 -0.20
N LYS A 105 -6.34 -2.31 -0.92
CA LYS A 105 -6.70 -3.64 -0.41
C LYS A 105 -5.43 -4.42 -0.12
N VAL A 106 -5.29 -4.90 1.12
CA VAL A 106 -4.16 -5.72 1.54
C VAL A 106 -4.67 -7.13 1.82
N GLY A 107 -4.16 -8.11 1.06
CA GLY A 107 -4.69 -9.46 1.11
C GLY A 107 -6.15 -9.51 0.67
N GLU A 108 -6.94 -10.43 1.24
CA GLU A 108 -8.34 -10.62 0.84
C GLU A 108 -9.32 -9.78 1.65
N TYR A 109 -8.96 -9.37 2.86
CA TYR A 109 -9.94 -8.87 3.83
C TYR A 109 -9.68 -7.47 4.36
N ILE A 110 -8.48 -6.93 4.20
CA ILE A 110 -8.15 -5.59 4.71
C ILE A 110 -8.33 -4.57 3.60
N GLU A 111 -9.18 -3.56 3.85
CA GLU A 111 -9.39 -2.44 2.94
C GLU A 111 -9.15 -1.14 3.70
N ILE A 112 -8.36 -0.25 3.10
CA ILE A 112 -8.04 1.05 3.68
C ILE A 112 -8.45 2.13 2.69
N LYS A 113 -9.38 2.99 3.09
CA LYS A 113 -9.82 4.11 2.26
C LYS A 113 -8.78 5.23 2.40
N VAL A 114 -8.16 5.63 1.29
CA VAL A 114 -7.15 6.69 1.26
C VAL A 114 -7.65 7.97 0.61
N ARG A 115 -8.80 7.90 -0.05
CA ARG A 115 -9.45 9.09 -0.62
C ARG A 115 -10.96 8.97 -0.58
#